data_bbf6ccadb12668d4d058044673f18ab1
#
_entry.id   bbf6ccadb12668d4d058044673f18ab1
#
_cell.length_a   1.000
_cell.length_b   1.000
_cell.length_c   1.000
_cell.angle_alpha   90.00
_cell.angle_beta   90.00
_cell.angle_gamma   90.00
#
_symmetry.space_group_name_H-M   'P 1'
#
loop_
_entity.id
_entity.type
_entity.pdbx_description
1 polymer ?
#
loop_
_entity_poly.entity_id
_entity_poly.type
_entity_poly.pdbx_seq_one_letter_code
_entity_poly.pdbx_strand_id
1 'polypeptide(L)' 'MKVYKNRPWSHEERILLSQKYYFCKEEELVELFSGRSYNACVKQAKFLRDRGWVFKKP' A
#
# COMPACT_ATOMS: atom_id res chain seq x y z
N MET A 1 23.18 5.15 2.97
CA MET A 1 22.09 5.87 3.45
C MET A 1 20.86 5.66 2.59
N LYS A 2 19.75 5.71 3.19
CA LYS A 2 18.56 5.41 2.51
C LYS A 2 17.80 6.66 2.18
N VAL A 3 17.41 6.81 0.96
CA VAL A 3 16.66 7.94 0.54
C VAL A 3 15.28 7.51 0.11
N TYR A 4 14.28 8.08 0.72
CA TYR A 4 12.92 7.77 0.34
C TYR A 4 12.50 8.74 -0.71
N LYS A 5 12.52 8.30 -1.92
CA LYS A 5 12.01 9.13 -2.98
C LYS A 5 10.54 8.96 -3.09
N ASN A 6 9.87 9.97 -3.54
CA ASN A 6 8.45 9.88 -3.79
C ASN A 6 8.22 9.11 -5.05
N ARG A 7 8.48 7.83 -4.93
CA ARG A 7 8.36 6.94 -6.06
C ARG A 7 6.89 6.64 -6.28
N PRO A 8 6.38 6.80 -7.49
CA PRO A 8 4.98 6.50 -7.73
C PRO A 8 4.71 5.03 -7.52
N TRP A 9 3.50 4.72 -7.12
CA TRP A 9 3.08 3.34 -6.97
C TRP A 9 2.85 2.76 -8.35
N SER A 10 3.37 1.56 -8.57
CA SER A 10 3.10 0.88 -9.83
C SER A 10 1.70 0.28 -9.80
N HIS A 11 1.23 -0.10 -10.96
CA HIS A 11 -0.09 -0.71 -11.05
C HIS A 11 -0.15 -2.00 -10.24
N GLU A 12 0.91 -2.78 -10.31
CA GLU A 12 0.98 -4.03 -9.57
C GLU A 12 0.98 -3.80 -8.07
N GLU A 13 1.66 -2.76 -7.63
CA GLU A 13 1.67 -2.43 -6.21
C GLU A 13 0.28 -2.03 -5.74
N ARG A 14 -0.43 -1.29 -6.57
CA ARG A 14 -1.80 -0.89 -6.21
C ARG A 14 -2.71 -2.10 -6.09
N ILE A 15 -2.59 -3.02 -7.01
CA ILE A 15 -3.39 -4.25 -6.96
C ILE A 15 -3.05 -5.04 -5.72
N LEU A 16 -1.77 -5.19 -5.44
CA LEU A 16 -1.33 -5.95 -4.27
C LEU A 16 -1.85 -5.30 -2.99
N LEU A 17 -1.76 -3.99 -2.91
CA LEU A 17 -2.27 -3.29 -1.75
C LEU A 17 -3.76 -3.52 -1.55
N SER A 18 -4.52 -3.46 -2.63
CA SER A 18 -5.97 -3.65 -2.52
C SER A 18 -6.31 -5.07 -2.10
N GLN A 19 -5.45 -6.03 -2.39
CA GLN A 19 -5.69 -7.41 -2.03
C GLN A 19 -5.24 -7.75 -0.62
N LYS A 20 -4.24 -7.06 -0.12
CA LYS A 20 -3.63 -7.43 1.15
C LYS A 20 -3.86 -6.44 2.27
N TYR A 21 -4.39 -5.28 1.97
CA TYR A 21 -4.46 -4.21 2.96
C TYR A 21 -5.21 -4.64 4.23
N TYR A 22 -6.34 -5.30 4.07
CA TYR A 22 -7.15 -5.70 5.22
C TYR A 22 -6.76 -7.06 5.77
N PHE A 23 -5.85 -7.76 5.11
CA PHE A 23 -5.45 -9.09 5.54
C PHE A 23 -4.12 -9.09 6.28
N CYS A 24 -3.31 -8.06 6.07
CA CYS A 24 -1.98 -8.01 6.64
C CYS A 24 -1.93 -6.98 7.74
N LYS A 25 -1.10 -7.25 8.73
CA LYS A 25 -0.86 -6.29 9.77
C LYS A 25 0.11 -5.23 9.30
N GLU A 26 0.27 -4.21 10.14
CA GLU A 26 1.14 -3.10 9.82
C GLU A 26 2.54 -3.57 9.44
N GLU A 27 3.10 -4.46 10.25
CA GLU A 27 4.45 -4.95 10.01
C GLU A 27 4.53 -5.72 8.71
N GLU A 28 3.50 -6.49 8.43
CA GLU A 28 3.49 -7.29 7.21
C GLU A 28 3.39 -6.41 5.97
N LEU A 29 2.62 -5.36 6.07
CA LEU A 29 2.51 -4.44 4.93
C LEU A 29 3.83 -3.73 4.67
N VAL A 30 4.53 -3.35 5.72
CA VAL A 30 5.81 -2.68 5.56
C VAL A 30 6.81 -3.61 4.88
N GLU A 31 6.79 -4.88 5.24
CA GLU A 31 7.68 -5.84 4.60
C GLU A 31 7.28 -6.10 3.16
N LEU A 32 5.99 -6.15 2.92
CA LEU A 32 5.49 -6.43 1.59
C LEU A 32 5.88 -5.32 0.61
N PHE A 33 5.81 -4.09 1.07
CA PHE A 33 6.16 -2.94 0.25
C PHE A 33 7.47 -2.36 0.74
N SER A 34 8.53 -3.08 0.45
CA SER A 34 9.85 -2.71 0.88
C SER A 34 10.17 -1.28 0.45
N GLY A 35 10.67 -0.49 1.39
CA GLY A 35 11.00 0.88 1.11
C GLY A 35 9.87 1.86 1.34
N ARG A 36 8.68 1.37 1.72
CA ARG A 36 7.57 2.26 2.00
C ARG A 36 7.18 2.11 3.45
N SER A 37 6.78 3.21 4.05
CA SER A 37 6.32 3.17 5.43
C SER A 37 4.86 2.76 5.48
N TYR A 38 4.40 2.42 6.68
CA TYR A 38 3.00 2.10 6.86
C TYR A 38 2.12 3.29 6.50
N ASN A 39 2.57 4.49 6.85
CA ASN A 39 1.80 5.68 6.50
C ASN A 39 1.61 5.81 5.00
N ALA A 40 2.63 5.46 4.24
CA ALA A 40 2.53 5.52 2.79
C ALA A 40 1.45 4.55 2.30
N CYS A 41 1.39 3.38 2.90
CA CYS A 41 0.37 2.39 2.53
C CYS A 41 -1.02 2.91 2.87
N VAL A 42 -1.17 3.51 4.05
CA VAL A 42 -2.46 4.03 4.46
C VAL A 42 -2.93 5.13 3.53
N LYS A 43 -2.03 6.04 3.21
CA LYS A 43 -2.39 7.14 2.32
C LYS A 43 -2.77 6.64 0.94
N GLN A 44 -2.01 5.67 0.44
CA GLN A 44 -2.31 5.14 -0.87
C GLN A 44 -3.64 4.39 -0.85
N ALA A 45 -3.90 3.65 0.20
CA ALA A 45 -5.17 2.93 0.31
C ALA A 45 -6.34 3.90 0.28
N LYS A 46 -6.22 5.00 1.00
CA LYS A 46 -7.27 6.00 1.00
C LYS A 46 -7.42 6.62 -0.39
N PHE A 47 -6.31 6.92 -1.02
CA PHE A 47 -6.33 7.49 -2.36
C PHE A 47 -7.04 6.57 -3.35
N LEU A 48 -6.73 5.29 -3.28
CA LEU A 48 -7.34 4.33 -4.20
C LEU A 48 -8.83 4.19 -3.93
N ARG A 49 -9.21 4.13 -2.67
CA ARG A 49 -10.63 4.01 -2.34
C ARG A 49 -11.41 5.23 -2.82
N ASP A 50 -10.81 6.40 -2.72
CA ASP A 50 -11.44 7.61 -3.22
C ASP A 50 -11.64 7.54 -4.73
N ARG A 51 -10.81 6.75 -5.40
CA ARG A 51 -10.91 6.58 -6.83
C ARG A 51 -11.83 5.45 -7.24
N GLY A 52 -12.45 4.80 -6.27
CA GLY A 52 -13.40 3.75 -6.57
C GLY A 52 -12.83 2.34 -6.53
N TRP A 53 -11.60 2.19 -6.08
CA TRP A 53 -11.02 0.85 -5.96
C TRP A 53 -11.74 0.07 -4.88
N VAL A 54 -11.96 -1.19 -5.15
CA VAL A 54 -12.57 -2.09 -4.18
C VAL A 54 -11.48 -2.93 -3.55
N PHE A 55 -11.41 -2.87 -2.22
CA PHE A 55 -10.41 -3.62 -1.47
C PHE A 55 -11.02 -4.92 -0.97
N LYS A 56 -10.25 -5.97 -1.04
CA LYS A 56 -10.70 -7.25 -0.51
C LYS A 56 -10.78 -7.20 0.99
N LYS A 57 -11.81 -7.83 1.54
CA LYS A 57 -12.00 -7.90 2.98
C LYS A 57 -12.03 -9.35 3.42
N PRO A 58 -11.60 -9.59 4.67
CA PRO A 58 -11.64 -10.95 5.20
C PRO A 58 -13.06 -11.48 5.37
#